data_1929cba97808a2d3a906a18618584788
#
_entry.id   1929cba97808a2d3a906a18618584788
#
_cell.length_a   1.000
_cell.length_b   1.000
_cell.length_c   1.000
_cell.angle_alpha   90.00
_cell.angle_beta   90.00
_cell.angle_gamma   90.00
#
_symmetry.space_group_name_H-M   'P 1'
#
loop_
_entity.id
_entity.type
_entity.pdbx_description
1 polymer ?
#
loop_
_entity_poly.entity_id
_entity_poly.type
_entity_poly.pdbx_seq_one_letter_code
_entity_poly.pdbx_strand_id
1 'polypeptide(L)'
;MMNPGTERRMDLPGFDPEFVDFPHYIIRITERIWHDRDVALCLKWYSDDCAIHTLAGDIAGAQTVVDNTWATLRAFPDRRLDADNVIWSDEGGGKFYSSHLITSKMTNEGDSEFGPATGKKVRVQTIAECLCQDNKVIEEWLVRDNLAIVQQLGFSADEIAKRQAKADKEAAFSLLAFHATNRAQTRASQGLTAHPGSAADCAIRRIRALWQERDIKTAARLSDFRVDASYPGGSRLYGPDQVSDWMAPMLEALSDIRVSIDHVAEIPYLGDARDVSLRWSVTGTHSGSGRYGPPTGADVYILGVSHLRVMNGRVREDVSIWDDIALRRQVETARL
;
A
#
# COMPACT_ATOMS: atom_id res chain seq x y z
N MET A 1 -3.47 -19.66 14.41
CA MET A 1 -2.39 -18.69 14.72
C MET A 1 -1.31 -19.41 15.52
N MET A 2 -0.03 -19.22 15.16
CA MET A 2 1.06 -19.79 15.99
C MET A 2 1.10 -19.07 17.33
N ASN A 3 1.14 -19.82 18.44
CA ASN A 3 1.37 -19.24 19.75
C ASN A 3 2.85 -18.81 19.82
N PRO A 4 3.19 -17.53 19.93
CA PRO A 4 4.58 -17.06 19.91
C PRO A 4 5.33 -17.39 21.22
N GLY A 5 4.65 -17.95 22.23
CA GLY A 5 5.18 -18.10 23.59
C GLY A 5 5.00 -16.82 24.41
N THR A 6 5.58 -16.81 25.61
CA THR A 6 5.49 -15.67 26.54
C THR A 6 6.85 -15.01 26.82
N GLU A 7 7.93 -15.60 26.34
CA GLU A 7 9.27 -15.03 26.52
C GLU A 7 9.55 -13.95 25.50
N ARG A 8 9.98 -12.79 25.97
CA ARG A 8 10.39 -11.66 25.12
C ARG A 8 11.64 -12.05 24.33
N ARG A 9 11.57 -11.97 23.00
CA ARG A 9 12.62 -12.34 22.06
C ARG A 9 13.36 -11.15 21.48
N MET A 10 12.87 -9.93 21.75
CA MET A 10 13.39 -8.69 21.21
C MET A 10 13.31 -7.60 22.26
N ASP A 11 14.32 -6.75 22.35
CA ASP A 11 14.24 -5.53 23.16
C ASP A 11 13.26 -4.54 22.52
N LEU A 12 12.21 -4.20 23.28
CA LEU A 12 11.14 -3.31 22.86
C LEU A 12 10.91 -2.24 23.93
N PRO A 13 11.79 -1.25 24.03
CA PRO A 13 11.63 -0.18 25.01
C PRO A 13 10.32 0.58 24.79
N GLY A 14 9.57 0.81 25.87
CA GLY A 14 8.29 1.53 25.83
C GLY A 14 7.08 0.69 25.42
N PHE A 15 7.26 -0.56 24.96
CA PHE A 15 6.14 -1.43 24.58
C PHE A 15 5.68 -2.33 25.74
N ASP A 16 4.38 -2.63 25.78
CA ASP A 16 3.79 -3.51 26.80
C ASP A 16 4.52 -4.86 26.88
N PRO A 17 4.76 -5.40 28.08
CA PRO A 17 5.54 -6.63 28.26
C PRO A 17 4.89 -7.89 27.66
N GLU A 18 3.61 -7.84 27.31
CA GLU A 18 2.92 -8.95 26.63
C GLU A 18 3.43 -9.21 25.20
N PHE A 19 4.07 -8.20 24.57
CA PHE A 19 4.57 -8.36 23.20
C PHE A 19 5.99 -8.95 23.22
N VAL A 20 6.14 -10.14 22.63
CA VAL A 20 7.42 -10.88 22.63
C VAL A 20 8.43 -10.33 21.62
N ASP A 21 7.94 -9.75 20.53
CA ASP A 21 8.71 -9.08 19.50
C ASP A 21 7.81 -8.06 18.76
N PHE A 22 8.38 -7.25 17.91
CA PHE A 22 7.65 -6.20 17.20
C PHE A 22 6.63 -6.75 16.16
N PRO A 23 6.91 -7.81 15.38
CA PRO A 23 5.87 -8.44 14.57
C PRO A 23 4.66 -8.92 15.40
N HIS A 24 4.89 -9.49 16.57
CA HIS A 24 3.79 -9.89 17.49
C HIS A 24 2.96 -8.67 17.93
N TYR A 25 3.60 -7.53 18.25
CA TYR A 25 2.88 -6.29 18.56
C TYR A 25 1.95 -5.90 17.41
N ILE A 26 2.46 -5.77 16.19
CA ILE A 26 1.68 -5.35 15.02
C ILE A 26 0.50 -6.29 14.72
N ILE A 27 0.76 -7.59 14.70
CA ILE A 27 -0.29 -8.59 14.43
C ILE A 27 -1.35 -8.54 15.53
N ARG A 28 -0.93 -8.47 16.79
CA ARG A 28 -1.84 -8.54 17.93
C ARG A 28 -2.73 -7.33 18.10
N ILE A 29 -2.19 -6.11 17.89
CA ILE A 29 -3.03 -4.90 17.92
C ILE A 29 -4.01 -4.89 16.75
N THR A 30 -3.59 -5.30 15.56
CA THR A 30 -4.45 -5.45 14.39
C THR A 30 -5.58 -6.44 14.67
N GLU A 31 -5.26 -7.61 15.21
CA GLU A 31 -6.25 -8.64 15.56
C GLU A 31 -7.28 -8.10 16.56
N ARG A 32 -6.86 -7.53 17.68
CA ARG A 32 -7.77 -7.01 18.71
C ARG A 32 -8.69 -5.91 18.20
N ILE A 33 -8.15 -4.95 17.43
CA ILE A 33 -8.95 -3.82 16.95
C ILE A 33 -9.98 -4.29 15.90
N TRP A 34 -9.53 -5.03 14.89
CA TRP A 34 -10.37 -5.28 13.71
C TRP A 34 -10.98 -6.67 13.67
N HIS A 35 -10.33 -7.69 14.23
CA HIS A 35 -10.84 -9.06 14.25
C HIS A 35 -11.76 -9.29 15.44
N ASP A 36 -11.31 -8.91 16.64
CA ASP A 36 -12.09 -8.98 17.89
C ASP A 36 -13.07 -7.80 18.00
N ARG A 37 -12.92 -6.78 17.15
CA ARG A 37 -13.78 -5.58 17.05
C ARG A 37 -13.77 -4.69 18.30
N ASP A 38 -12.69 -4.70 19.03
CA ASP A 38 -12.47 -3.73 20.11
C ASP A 38 -11.88 -2.44 19.54
N VAL A 39 -12.72 -1.72 18.77
CA VAL A 39 -12.31 -0.53 18.02
C VAL A 39 -11.84 0.59 18.95
N ALA A 40 -12.29 0.61 20.21
CA ALA A 40 -11.83 1.59 21.20
C ALA A 40 -10.32 1.49 21.48
N LEU A 41 -9.70 0.33 21.22
CA LEU A 41 -8.25 0.13 21.35
C LEU A 41 -7.43 0.99 20.36
N CYS A 42 -8.03 1.53 19.30
CA CYS A 42 -7.36 2.55 18.49
C CYS A 42 -6.90 3.74 19.34
N LEU A 43 -7.69 4.16 20.33
CA LEU A 43 -7.32 5.26 21.25
C LEU A 43 -6.13 4.89 22.17
N LYS A 44 -5.89 3.59 22.40
CA LYS A 44 -4.73 3.11 23.15
C LYS A 44 -3.47 3.06 22.28
N TRP A 45 -3.59 2.53 21.05
CA TRP A 45 -2.46 2.16 20.22
C TRP A 45 -2.14 3.12 19.06
N TYR A 46 -2.92 4.16 18.86
CA TYR A 46 -2.56 5.27 17.98
C TYR A 46 -2.25 6.52 18.81
N SER A 47 -1.33 7.35 18.37
CA SER A 47 -1.14 8.66 18.98
C SER A 47 -2.30 9.60 18.62
N ASP A 48 -2.57 10.56 19.48
CA ASP A 48 -3.68 11.50 19.28
C ASP A 48 -3.52 12.35 18.01
N ASP A 49 -2.28 12.51 17.56
CA ASP A 49 -1.85 13.27 16.38
C ASP A 49 -1.33 12.39 15.25
N CYS A 50 -1.55 11.06 15.32
CA CYS A 50 -1.07 10.13 14.30
C CYS A 50 -1.50 10.58 12.90
N ALA A 51 -0.52 10.86 12.04
CA ALA A 51 -0.78 11.15 10.64
C ALA A 51 -0.93 9.84 9.86
N ILE A 52 -1.98 9.73 9.04
CA ILE A 52 -2.24 8.58 8.20
C ILE A 52 -2.30 9.04 6.76
N HIS A 53 -1.33 8.61 5.98
CA HIS A 53 -1.13 8.99 4.58
C HIS A 53 -1.79 7.98 3.65
N THR A 54 -2.69 8.45 2.80
CA THR A 54 -3.29 7.63 1.74
C THR A 54 -3.25 8.37 0.40
N LEU A 55 -3.38 7.65 -0.69
CA LEU A 55 -3.46 8.28 -2.01
C LEU A 55 -4.77 9.07 -2.21
N ALA A 56 -5.80 8.75 -1.43
CA ALA A 56 -7.11 9.44 -1.47
C ALA A 56 -7.16 10.72 -0.62
N GLY A 57 -6.12 10.99 0.18
CA GLY A 57 -5.99 12.12 1.11
C GLY A 57 -5.45 11.67 2.46
N ASP A 58 -4.93 12.59 3.24
CA ASP A 58 -4.44 12.32 4.59
C ASP A 58 -5.54 12.49 5.62
N ILE A 59 -5.43 11.71 6.68
CA ILE A 59 -6.27 11.82 7.87
C ILE A 59 -5.37 11.87 9.10
N ALA A 60 -5.88 12.36 10.22
CA ALA A 60 -5.09 12.46 11.44
C ALA A 60 -5.91 12.10 12.68
N GLY A 61 -5.21 11.53 13.65
CA GLY A 61 -5.68 11.30 15.00
C GLY A 61 -6.40 9.98 15.22
N ALA A 62 -6.18 9.42 16.41
CA ALA A 62 -6.74 8.14 16.84
C ALA A 62 -8.28 8.08 16.75
N GLN A 63 -8.98 9.19 17.02
CA GLN A 63 -10.44 9.24 16.92
C GLN A 63 -10.91 9.06 15.47
N THR A 64 -10.20 9.66 14.51
CA THR A 64 -10.52 9.50 13.08
C THR A 64 -10.34 8.05 12.64
N VAL A 65 -9.34 7.34 13.18
CA VAL A 65 -9.17 5.89 12.94
C VAL A 65 -10.38 5.10 13.47
N VAL A 66 -10.86 5.43 14.68
CA VAL A 66 -12.08 4.82 15.26
C VAL A 66 -13.28 5.02 14.33
N ASP A 67 -13.52 6.27 13.89
CA ASP A 67 -14.70 6.62 13.07
C ASP A 67 -14.66 5.93 11.71
N ASN A 68 -13.51 5.90 11.05
CA ASN A 68 -13.29 5.21 9.77
C ASN A 68 -13.40 3.69 9.90
N THR A 69 -12.94 3.13 11.02
CA THR A 69 -13.08 1.70 11.30
C THR A 69 -14.55 1.32 11.44
N TRP A 70 -15.34 2.09 12.18
CA TRP A 70 -16.79 1.88 12.29
C TRP A 70 -17.51 2.08 10.96
N ALA A 71 -17.11 3.06 10.13
CA ALA A 71 -17.66 3.22 8.79
C ALA A 71 -17.42 1.98 7.93
N THR A 72 -16.20 1.43 7.98
CA THR A 72 -15.85 0.20 7.26
C THR A 72 -16.65 -1.01 7.78
N LEU A 73 -16.79 -1.16 9.11
CA LEU A 73 -17.54 -2.27 9.71
C LEU A 73 -19.06 -2.18 9.47
N ARG A 74 -19.61 -0.98 9.28
CA ARG A 74 -21.03 -0.83 8.83
C ARG A 74 -21.21 -1.31 7.40
N ALA A 75 -20.25 -1.04 6.52
CA ALA A 75 -20.28 -1.49 5.13
C ALA A 75 -19.97 -2.99 4.97
N PHE A 76 -19.09 -3.52 5.83
CA PHE A 76 -18.56 -4.88 5.79
C PHE A 76 -18.53 -5.50 7.19
N PRO A 77 -19.71 -5.91 7.74
CA PRO A 77 -19.82 -6.30 9.16
C PRO A 77 -19.10 -7.61 9.51
N ASP A 78 -18.84 -8.48 8.54
CA ASP A 78 -18.13 -9.75 8.72
C ASP A 78 -16.62 -9.67 8.40
N ARG A 79 -16.07 -8.44 8.21
CA ARG A 79 -14.67 -8.24 7.83
C ARG A 79 -13.72 -9.01 8.74
N ARG A 80 -12.80 -9.73 8.11
CA ARG A 80 -11.70 -10.46 8.74
C ARG A 80 -10.39 -10.06 8.08
N LEU A 81 -9.32 -10.00 8.87
CA LEU A 81 -7.98 -9.65 8.44
C LEU A 81 -7.04 -10.82 8.70
N ASP A 82 -6.43 -11.33 7.65
CA ASP A 82 -5.37 -12.34 7.77
C ASP A 82 -4.02 -11.61 7.61
N ALA A 83 -3.13 -11.76 8.60
CA ALA A 83 -1.76 -11.26 8.52
C ALA A 83 -0.94 -12.18 7.60
N ASP A 84 -0.63 -11.72 6.40
CA ASP A 84 0.11 -12.50 5.41
C ASP A 84 1.63 -12.40 5.65
N ASN A 85 2.14 -11.18 5.92
CA ASN A 85 3.55 -10.93 6.22
C ASN A 85 3.73 -9.62 7.00
N VAL A 86 4.73 -9.56 7.88
CA VAL A 86 5.21 -8.34 8.53
C VAL A 86 6.71 -8.21 8.30
N ILE A 87 7.09 -7.24 7.48
CA ILE A 87 8.48 -6.84 7.26
C ILE A 87 8.73 -5.61 8.12
N TRP A 88 9.86 -5.57 8.83
CA TRP A 88 10.08 -4.53 9.82
C TRP A 88 11.55 -4.11 9.91
N SER A 89 11.79 -2.94 10.50
CA SER A 89 13.13 -2.42 10.81
C SER A 89 13.13 -1.69 12.16
N ASP A 90 14.29 -1.68 12.79
CA ASP A 90 14.60 -0.84 13.95
C ASP A 90 15.13 0.51 13.43
N GLU A 91 14.39 1.58 13.69
CA GLU A 91 14.72 2.94 13.25
C GLU A 91 15.60 3.69 14.29
N GLY A 92 15.95 3.01 15.38
CA GLY A 92 16.69 3.58 16.48
C GLY A 92 15.83 4.46 17.41
N GLY A 93 16.38 4.76 18.59
CA GLY A 93 15.70 5.62 19.58
C GLY A 93 14.37 5.06 20.10
N GLY A 94 14.18 3.75 20.10
CA GLY A 94 12.92 3.09 20.51
C GLY A 94 11.82 3.17 19.45
N LYS A 95 12.14 3.59 18.23
CA LYS A 95 11.23 3.59 17.09
C LYS A 95 11.38 2.32 16.26
N PHE A 96 10.28 1.75 15.86
CA PHE A 96 10.21 0.58 15.00
C PHE A 96 9.27 0.84 13.84
N TYR A 97 9.63 0.37 12.67
CA TYR A 97 8.82 0.47 11.47
C TYR A 97 8.32 -0.90 11.05
N SER A 98 7.04 -1.00 10.70
CA SER A 98 6.45 -2.20 10.12
C SER A 98 5.84 -1.93 8.76
N SER A 99 5.95 -2.89 7.86
CA SER A 99 5.18 -3.00 6.64
C SER A 99 4.35 -4.29 6.76
N HIS A 100 3.04 -4.15 6.97
CA HIS A 100 2.13 -5.25 7.28
C HIS A 100 1.24 -5.54 6.07
N LEU A 101 1.51 -6.62 5.38
CA LEU A 101 0.66 -7.14 4.31
C LEU A 101 -0.51 -7.90 4.91
N ILE A 102 -1.72 -7.49 4.56
CA ILE A 102 -2.98 -7.98 5.10
C ILE A 102 -3.90 -8.40 3.96
N THR A 103 -4.48 -9.59 4.06
CA THR A 103 -5.64 -9.98 3.24
C THR A 103 -6.92 -9.78 4.05
N SER A 104 -7.81 -8.90 3.57
CA SER A 104 -9.15 -8.75 4.12
C SER A 104 -10.14 -9.61 3.32
N LYS A 105 -11.04 -10.28 4.06
CA LYS A 105 -12.18 -11.04 3.53
C LYS A 105 -13.45 -10.46 4.17
N MET A 106 -14.44 -10.10 3.36
CA MET A 106 -15.59 -9.37 3.84
C MET A 106 -16.78 -9.45 2.88
N THR A 107 -17.99 -9.26 3.39
CA THR A 107 -19.24 -9.18 2.60
C THR A 107 -19.79 -7.75 2.66
N ASN A 108 -20.16 -7.19 1.51
CA ASN A 108 -20.71 -5.85 1.43
C ASN A 108 -22.22 -5.85 1.76
N GLU A 109 -22.55 -5.70 3.03
CA GLU A 109 -23.92 -5.70 3.56
C GLU A 109 -24.48 -4.31 3.82
N GLY A 110 -23.62 -3.29 3.85
CA GLY A 110 -24.01 -1.88 3.99
C GLY A 110 -23.44 -1.00 2.90
N ASP A 111 -23.95 0.23 2.81
CA ASP A 111 -23.44 1.23 1.88
C ASP A 111 -21.99 1.58 2.20
N SER A 112 -21.20 1.74 1.15
CA SER A 112 -19.76 2.06 1.22
C SER A 112 -19.42 3.31 0.41
N GLU A 113 -18.20 3.78 0.52
CA GLU A 113 -17.68 4.85 -0.35
C GLU A 113 -17.79 4.54 -1.85
N PHE A 114 -17.89 3.25 -2.21
CA PHE A 114 -18.02 2.80 -3.60
C PHE A 114 -19.46 2.67 -4.08
N GLY A 115 -20.44 2.69 -3.19
CA GLY A 115 -21.86 2.64 -3.57
C GLY A 115 -22.71 1.85 -2.57
N PRO A 116 -23.97 1.53 -2.94
CA PRO A 116 -24.92 0.82 -2.10
C PRO A 116 -24.46 -0.62 -1.84
N ALA A 117 -25.03 -1.22 -0.81
CA ALA A 117 -24.81 -2.63 -0.47
C ALA A 117 -25.12 -3.56 -1.65
N THR A 118 -24.21 -4.48 -1.93
CA THR A 118 -24.31 -5.42 -3.05
C THR A 118 -24.56 -6.86 -2.63
N GLY A 119 -24.34 -7.20 -1.36
CA GLY A 119 -24.33 -8.56 -0.83
C GLY A 119 -23.15 -9.42 -1.32
N LYS A 120 -22.22 -8.84 -2.07
CA LYS A 120 -21.09 -9.57 -2.64
C LYS A 120 -19.93 -9.72 -1.66
N LYS A 121 -19.23 -10.86 -1.78
CA LYS A 121 -18.00 -11.14 -1.04
C LYS A 121 -16.80 -10.51 -1.74
N VAL A 122 -15.88 -9.97 -0.94
CA VAL A 122 -14.65 -9.33 -1.40
C VAL A 122 -13.45 -9.93 -0.69
N ARG A 123 -12.39 -10.17 -1.44
CA ARG A 123 -11.06 -10.46 -0.91
C ARG A 123 -10.09 -9.41 -1.46
N VAL A 124 -9.43 -8.67 -0.57
CA VAL A 124 -8.57 -7.55 -0.96
C VAL A 124 -7.28 -7.53 -0.15
N GLN A 125 -6.19 -7.18 -0.80
CA GLN A 125 -4.91 -6.94 -0.15
C GLN A 125 -4.75 -5.46 0.22
N THR A 126 -4.13 -5.24 1.37
CA THR A 126 -3.78 -3.93 1.92
C THR A 126 -2.39 -4.04 2.52
N ILE A 127 -1.57 -3.01 2.36
CA ILE A 127 -0.34 -2.88 3.12
C ILE A 127 -0.48 -1.64 4.01
N ALA A 128 -0.35 -1.85 5.32
CA ALA A 128 -0.28 -0.80 6.32
C ALA A 128 1.17 -0.70 6.81
N GLU A 129 1.80 0.45 6.59
CA GLU A 129 3.13 0.73 7.11
C GLU A 129 3.00 1.67 8.30
N CYS A 130 3.56 1.26 9.43
CA CYS A 130 3.43 1.99 10.68
C CYS A 130 4.80 2.30 11.27
N LEU A 131 5.03 3.57 11.59
CA LEU A 131 6.10 3.99 12.49
C LEU A 131 5.54 3.94 13.91
N CYS A 132 6.18 3.17 14.78
CA CYS A 132 5.70 2.91 16.15
C CYS A 132 6.75 3.33 17.17
N GLN A 133 6.31 3.94 18.26
CA GLN A 133 7.12 4.30 19.40
C GLN A 133 6.27 4.27 20.68
N ASP A 134 6.85 3.87 21.80
CA ASP A 134 6.19 3.86 23.11
C ASP A 134 4.79 3.22 23.08
N ASN A 135 4.71 2.04 22.46
CA ASN A 135 3.48 1.26 22.34
C ASN A 135 2.38 1.90 21.48
N LYS A 136 2.71 2.89 20.66
CA LYS A 136 1.76 3.60 19.80
C LYS A 136 2.23 3.66 18.35
N VAL A 137 1.30 3.60 17.43
CA VAL A 137 1.48 4.03 16.03
C VAL A 137 1.48 5.55 16.03
N ILE A 138 2.57 6.17 15.58
CA ILE A 138 2.75 7.63 15.54
C ILE A 138 2.62 8.19 14.13
N GLU A 139 2.79 7.36 13.10
CA GLU A 139 2.60 7.71 11.70
C GLU A 139 2.27 6.44 10.91
N GLU A 140 1.36 6.53 9.93
CA GLU A 140 0.94 5.39 9.12
C GLU A 140 0.86 5.77 7.63
N TRP A 141 1.25 4.84 6.75
CA TRP A 141 0.97 4.88 5.30
C TRP A 141 0.10 3.68 4.95
N LEU A 142 -1.11 3.97 4.50
CA LEU A 142 -2.10 2.93 4.22
C LEU A 142 -2.37 2.84 2.72
N VAL A 143 -2.02 1.71 2.13
CA VAL A 143 -2.21 1.44 0.70
C VAL A 143 -3.12 0.24 0.54
N ARG A 144 -4.29 0.45 -0.09
CA ARG A 144 -5.31 -0.58 -0.29
C ARG A 144 -5.60 -0.76 -1.78
N ASP A 145 -5.77 -2.00 -2.22
CA ASP A 145 -6.24 -2.31 -3.57
C ASP A 145 -7.74 -2.03 -3.72
N ASN A 146 -8.10 -0.73 -3.76
CA ASN A 146 -9.48 -0.29 -3.92
C ASN A 146 -10.07 -0.72 -5.28
N LEU A 147 -9.23 -0.87 -6.31
CA LEU A 147 -9.70 -1.39 -7.61
C LEU A 147 -10.25 -2.81 -7.48
N ALA A 148 -9.58 -3.69 -6.72
CA ALA A 148 -10.09 -5.04 -6.47
C ALA A 148 -11.43 -5.04 -5.73
N ILE A 149 -11.64 -4.12 -4.77
CA ILE A 149 -12.94 -3.97 -4.10
C ILE A 149 -14.01 -3.58 -5.11
N VAL A 150 -13.78 -2.49 -5.85
CA VAL A 150 -14.73 -1.93 -6.82
C VAL A 150 -15.16 -3.00 -7.85
N GLN A 151 -14.19 -3.72 -8.41
CA GLN A 151 -14.46 -4.76 -9.42
C GLN A 151 -15.25 -5.93 -8.85
N GLN A 152 -14.91 -6.44 -7.66
CA GLN A 152 -15.61 -7.56 -7.02
C GLN A 152 -17.02 -7.17 -6.59
N LEU A 153 -17.25 -5.91 -6.20
CA LEU A 153 -18.59 -5.39 -5.96
C LEU A 153 -19.40 -5.22 -7.25
N GLY A 154 -18.75 -5.23 -8.41
CA GLY A 154 -19.39 -5.12 -9.74
C GLY A 154 -19.63 -3.69 -10.16
N PHE A 155 -18.91 -2.73 -9.58
CA PHE A 155 -18.93 -1.35 -10.01
C PHE A 155 -17.90 -1.07 -11.10
N SER A 156 -18.13 -0.01 -11.88
CA SER A 156 -17.17 0.50 -12.83
C SER A 156 -16.14 1.40 -12.11
N ALA A 157 -14.85 1.11 -12.29
CA ALA A 157 -13.78 1.90 -11.72
C ALA A 157 -13.83 3.36 -12.20
N ASP A 158 -14.12 3.58 -13.49
CA ASP A 158 -14.21 4.91 -14.09
C ASP A 158 -15.39 5.70 -13.54
N GLU A 159 -16.56 5.05 -13.38
CA GLU A 159 -17.74 5.71 -12.81
C GLU A 159 -17.53 6.09 -11.33
N ILE A 160 -16.88 5.21 -10.55
CA ILE A 160 -16.53 5.53 -9.16
C ILE A 160 -15.58 6.72 -9.10
N ALA A 161 -14.51 6.71 -9.89
CA ALA A 161 -13.53 7.79 -9.93
C ALA A 161 -14.18 9.14 -10.35
N LYS A 162 -15.03 9.13 -11.39
CA LYS A 162 -15.79 10.32 -11.84
C LYS A 162 -16.71 10.87 -10.76
N ARG A 163 -17.45 9.97 -10.07
CA ARG A 163 -18.34 10.38 -8.98
C ARG A 163 -17.55 11.00 -7.83
N GLN A 164 -16.43 10.39 -7.44
CA GLN A 164 -15.59 10.92 -6.37
C GLN A 164 -14.96 12.26 -6.77
N ALA A 165 -14.43 12.40 -7.99
CA ALA A 165 -13.89 13.67 -8.47
C ALA A 165 -14.94 14.79 -8.51
N LYS A 166 -16.19 14.47 -8.89
CA LYS A 166 -17.30 15.42 -8.83
C LYS A 166 -17.63 15.85 -7.41
N ALA A 167 -17.70 14.91 -6.48
CA ALA A 167 -17.93 15.19 -5.06
C ALA A 167 -16.82 16.08 -4.47
N ASP A 168 -15.57 15.85 -4.87
CA ASP A 168 -14.43 16.71 -4.49
C ASP A 168 -14.65 18.15 -4.95
N LYS A 169 -15.02 18.33 -6.21
CA LYS A 169 -15.26 19.67 -6.77
C LYS A 169 -16.39 20.37 -6.02
N GLU A 170 -17.47 19.65 -5.70
CA GLU A 170 -18.59 20.17 -4.90
C GLU A 170 -18.17 20.57 -3.48
N ALA A 171 -17.20 19.84 -2.90
CA ALA A 171 -16.59 20.13 -1.60
C ALA A 171 -15.44 21.17 -1.66
N ALA A 172 -15.19 21.79 -2.82
CA ALA A 172 -14.07 22.68 -3.06
C ALA A 172 -12.70 22.05 -2.75
N PHE A 173 -12.58 20.73 -2.91
CA PHE A 173 -11.35 19.96 -2.77
C PHE A 173 -10.78 19.59 -4.14
N SER A 174 -9.47 19.44 -4.22
CA SER A 174 -8.78 18.92 -5.41
C SER A 174 -7.68 17.96 -5.01
N LEU A 175 -7.85 16.69 -5.35
CA LEU A 175 -6.84 15.68 -5.08
C LEU A 175 -5.51 15.94 -5.82
N LEU A 176 -5.57 16.54 -7.01
CA LEU A 176 -4.38 17.00 -7.72
C LEU A 176 -3.64 18.11 -6.94
N ALA A 177 -4.36 19.12 -6.43
CA ALA A 177 -3.77 20.17 -5.63
C ALA A 177 -3.22 19.63 -4.31
N PHE A 178 -3.94 18.74 -3.66
CA PHE A 178 -3.49 18.07 -2.43
C PHE A 178 -2.12 17.41 -2.61
N HIS A 179 -1.91 16.68 -3.70
CA HIS A 179 -0.63 16.01 -3.97
C HIS A 179 0.45 16.90 -4.60
N ALA A 180 0.26 18.22 -4.71
CA ALA A 180 1.27 19.09 -5.35
C ALA A 180 2.63 19.03 -4.63
N THR A 181 2.63 19.07 -3.30
CA THR A 181 3.86 18.95 -2.48
C THR A 181 4.51 17.59 -2.64
N ASN A 182 3.72 16.51 -2.58
CA ASN A 182 4.21 15.14 -2.75
C ASN A 182 4.88 14.94 -4.12
N ARG A 183 4.26 15.46 -5.20
CA ARG A 183 4.86 15.45 -6.54
C ARG A 183 6.19 16.20 -6.60
N ALA A 184 6.25 17.37 -5.99
CA ALA A 184 7.47 18.17 -5.97
C ALA A 184 8.60 17.44 -5.19
N GLN A 185 8.28 16.85 -4.07
CA GLN A 185 9.21 16.04 -3.27
C GLN A 185 9.71 14.83 -4.06
N THR A 186 8.82 14.05 -4.68
CA THR A 186 9.19 12.90 -5.51
C THR A 186 10.12 13.30 -6.67
N ARG A 187 9.84 14.42 -7.34
CA ARG A 187 10.71 14.94 -8.41
C ARG A 187 12.08 15.38 -7.94
N ALA A 188 12.18 15.96 -6.76
CA ALA A 188 13.44 16.44 -6.17
C ALA A 188 14.25 15.33 -5.49
N SER A 189 13.60 14.22 -5.10
CA SER A 189 14.21 13.13 -4.36
C SER A 189 15.19 12.34 -5.21
N GLN A 190 16.32 11.97 -4.60
CA GLN A 190 17.21 10.92 -5.15
C GLN A 190 16.73 9.51 -4.76
N GLY A 191 15.75 9.44 -3.85
CA GLY A 191 15.27 8.19 -3.25
C GLY A 191 16.34 7.48 -2.41
N LEU A 192 15.91 6.52 -1.62
CA LEU A 192 16.83 5.66 -0.89
C LEU A 192 17.56 4.71 -1.84
N THR A 193 18.76 4.31 -1.44
CA THR A 193 19.57 3.28 -2.08
C THR A 193 19.89 2.19 -1.06
N ALA A 194 20.27 1.01 -1.52
CA ALA A 194 20.71 -0.08 -0.68
C ALA A 194 22.15 -0.49 -1.03
N HIS A 195 22.73 -1.32 -0.18
CA HIS A 195 24.06 -1.86 -0.45
C HIS A 195 24.05 -2.65 -1.78
N PRO A 196 24.96 -2.35 -2.72
CA PRO A 196 25.01 -3.03 -4.01
C PRO A 196 25.05 -4.56 -3.87
N GLY A 197 24.17 -5.25 -4.59
CA GLY A 197 24.05 -6.70 -4.57
C GLY A 197 23.19 -7.27 -3.42
N SER A 198 22.68 -6.44 -2.52
CA SER A 198 21.70 -6.87 -1.51
C SER A 198 20.34 -7.19 -2.13
N ALA A 199 19.47 -7.84 -1.36
CA ALA A 199 18.10 -8.08 -1.79
C ALA A 199 17.32 -6.77 -1.98
N ALA A 200 17.53 -5.80 -1.09
CA ALA A 200 16.97 -4.45 -1.22
C ALA A 200 17.46 -3.74 -2.49
N ASP A 201 18.74 -3.85 -2.86
CA ASP A 201 19.26 -3.29 -4.13
C ASP A 201 18.56 -3.92 -5.34
N CYS A 202 18.41 -5.24 -5.37
CA CYS A 202 17.69 -5.95 -6.43
C CYS A 202 16.24 -5.43 -6.54
N ALA A 203 15.54 -5.30 -5.43
CA ALA A 203 14.16 -4.81 -5.36
C ALA A 203 14.04 -3.36 -5.86
N ILE A 204 14.90 -2.46 -5.39
CA ILE A 204 14.93 -1.04 -5.80
C ILE A 204 15.18 -0.91 -7.30
N ARG A 205 16.19 -1.60 -7.81
CA ARG A 205 16.53 -1.56 -9.24
C ARG A 205 15.39 -2.09 -10.10
N ARG A 206 14.68 -3.11 -9.64
CA ARG A 206 13.53 -3.66 -10.37
C ARG A 206 12.37 -2.65 -10.42
N ILE A 207 12.04 -1.98 -9.32
CA ILE A 207 10.98 -0.95 -9.29
C ILE A 207 11.38 0.22 -10.23
N ARG A 208 12.63 0.69 -10.17
CA ARG A 208 13.10 1.75 -11.07
C ARG A 208 13.07 1.34 -12.54
N ALA A 209 13.51 0.13 -12.86
CA ALA A 209 13.46 -0.40 -14.22
C ALA A 209 12.03 -0.48 -14.77
N LEU A 210 11.06 -0.94 -13.95
CA LEU A 210 9.66 -1.01 -14.36
C LEU A 210 9.05 0.37 -14.59
N TRP A 211 9.21 1.29 -13.66
CA TRP A 211 8.50 2.56 -13.67
C TRP A 211 9.25 3.67 -14.39
N GLN A 212 10.48 4.00 -13.95
CA GLN A 212 11.19 5.20 -14.38
C GLN A 212 11.95 4.97 -15.68
N GLU A 213 12.69 3.86 -15.77
CA GLU A 213 13.55 3.56 -16.92
C GLU A 213 12.74 2.95 -18.06
N ARG A 214 11.57 2.38 -17.76
CA ARG A 214 10.72 1.64 -18.70
C ARG A 214 11.48 0.52 -19.39
N ASP A 215 12.50 -0.01 -18.71
CA ASP A 215 13.36 -1.08 -19.19
C ASP A 215 12.83 -2.45 -18.71
N ILE A 216 11.82 -2.91 -19.43
CA ILE A 216 11.17 -4.20 -19.21
C ILE A 216 12.19 -5.36 -19.22
N LYS A 217 13.22 -5.27 -20.06
CA LYS A 217 14.25 -6.31 -20.15
C LYS A 217 15.10 -6.38 -18.86
N THR A 218 15.47 -5.23 -18.30
CA THR A 218 16.18 -5.19 -17.03
C THR A 218 15.29 -5.66 -15.89
N ALA A 219 14.03 -5.23 -15.83
CA ALA A 219 13.08 -5.71 -14.83
C ALA A 219 12.89 -7.25 -14.91
N ALA A 220 12.80 -7.81 -16.13
CA ALA A 220 12.72 -9.25 -16.35
C ALA A 220 13.98 -9.98 -15.87
N ARG A 221 15.19 -9.45 -16.12
CA ARG A 221 16.46 -10.04 -15.63
C ARG A 221 16.56 -10.04 -14.09
N LEU A 222 15.99 -9.04 -13.44
CA LEU A 222 15.92 -8.93 -11.97
C LEU A 222 14.81 -9.79 -11.36
N SER A 223 13.96 -10.39 -12.17
CA SER A 223 12.91 -11.32 -11.76
C SER A 223 13.31 -12.77 -12.00
N ASP A 224 12.88 -13.68 -11.14
CA ASP A 224 12.88 -15.11 -11.45
C ASP A 224 11.89 -15.37 -12.60
N PHE A 225 12.18 -16.34 -13.48
CA PHE A 225 11.28 -16.69 -14.58
C PHE A 225 9.90 -17.19 -14.09
N ARG A 226 9.80 -17.61 -12.84
CA ARG A 226 8.59 -18.06 -12.15
C ARG A 226 8.05 -17.00 -11.19
N VAL A 227 8.40 -15.72 -11.35
CA VAL A 227 7.90 -14.69 -10.45
C VAL A 227 6.37 -14.76 -10.37
N ASP A 228 5.85 -14.80 -9.15
CA ASP A 228 4.42 -14.71 -8.83
C ASP A 228 4.15 -13.29 -8.35
N ALA A 229 3.38 -12.54 -9.13
CA ALA A 229 3.10 -11.15 -8.82
C ALA A 229 1.61 -10.91 -8.57
N SER A 230 1.33 -10.04 -7.61
CA SER A 230 -0.01 -9.57 -7.25
C SER A 230 -0.05 -8.05 -7.34
N TYR A 231 -0.86 -7.54 -8.26
CA TYR A 231 -0.97 -6.12 -8.59
C TYR A 231 -2.42 -5.63 -8.46
N PRO A 232 -2.68 -4.30 -8.45
CA PRO A 232 -4.02 -3.74 -8.27
C PRO A 232 -5.10 -4.35 -9.19
N GLY A 233 -6.32 -4.41 -8.66
CA GLY A 233 -7.44 -5.12 -9.27
C GLY A 233 -7.45 -6.60 -8.93
N GLY A 234 -6.69 -7.04 -7.91
CA GLY A 234 -6.55 -8.45 -7.55
C GLY A 234 -5.87 -9.27 -8.64
N SER A 235 -5.07 -8.61 -9.51
CA SER A 235 -4.40 -9.25 -10.64
C SER A 235 -3.31 -10.21 -10.16
N ARG A 236 -3.37 -11.47 -10.60
CA ARG A 236 -2.36 -12.49 -10.35
C ARG A 236 -1.61 -12.74 -11.64
N LEU A 237 -0.29 -12.51 -11.61
CA LEU A 237 0.58 -12.54 -12.78
C LEU A 237 1.69 -13.56 -12.56
N TYR A 238 1.97 -14.35 -13.55
CA TYR A 238 3.00 -15.38 -13.48
C TYR A 238 4.05 -15.19 -14.57
N GLY A 239 5.29 -15.05 -14.15
CA GLY A 239 6.43 -14.80 -15.03
C GLY A 239 6.59 -13.34 -15.45
N PRO A 240 7.79 -12.96 -15.89
CA PRO A 240 8.11 -11.57 -16.25
C PRO A 240 7.25 -11.01 -17.39
N ASP A 241 6.85 -11.84 -18.33
CA ASP A 241 6.07 -11.41 -19.50
C ASP A 241 4.68 -10.91 -19.10
N GLN A 242 3.97 -11.64 -18.21
CA GLN A 242 2.67 -11.18 -17.73
C GLN A 242 2.78 -9.90 -16.89
N VAL A 243 3.86 -9.74 -16.10
CA VAL A 243 4.13 -8.47 -15.41
C VAL A 243 4.31 -7.33 -16.39
N SER A 244 5.06 -7.57 -17.46
CA SER A 244 5.32 -6.59 -18.51
C SER A 244 4.04 -6.18 -19.24
N ASP A 245 3.22 -7.15 -19.65
CA ASP A 245 1.95 -6.93 -20.33
C ASP A 245 0.96 -6.16 -19.46
N TRP A 246 0.93 -6.44 -18.15
CA TRP A 246 0.08 -5.73 -17.20
C TRP A 246 0.52 -4.26 -17.01
N MET A 247 1.83 -4.00 -16.97
CA MET A 247 2.39 -2.66 -16.81
C MET A 247 2.29 -1.80 -18.08
N ALA A 248 2.32 -2.42 -19.26
CA ALA A 248 2.41 -1.69 -20.53
C ALA A 248 1.32 -0.61 -20.72
N PRO A 249 0.01 -0.86 -20.50
CA PRO A 249 -1.03 0.17 -20.65
C PRO A 249 -0.90 1.32 -19.65
N MET A 250 -0.30 1.08 -18.49
CA MET A 250 -0.04 2.10 -17.48
C MET A 250 1.13 2.98 -17.86
N LEU A 251 2.20 2.38 -18.35
CA LEU A 251 3.38 3.10 -18.86
C LEU A 251 3.06 3.87 -20.13
N GLU A 252 2.15 3.38 -20.97
CA GLU A 252 1.63 4.12 -22.13
C GLU A 252 0.87 5.38 -21.73
N ALA A 253 0.07 5.30 -20.64
CA ALA A 253 -0.72 6.43 -20.18
C ALA A 253 0.10 7.57 -19.56
N LEU A 254 1.28 7.28 -19.03
CA LEU A 254 2.08 8.23 -18.24
C LEU A 254 3.42 8.54 -18.94
N SER A 255 3.80 9.81 -18.99
CA SER A 255 5.14 10.28 -19.36
C SER A 255 5.84 10.97 -18.19
N ASP A 256 7.11 11.35 -18.38
CA ASP A 256 7.92 12.07 -17.40
C ASP A 256 7.93 11.45 -16.00
N ILE A 257 7.93 10.11 -15.99
CA ILE A 257 7.86 9.33 -14.74
C ILE A 257 9.14 9.55 -13.93
N ARG A 258 8.95 9.85 -12.62
CA ARG A 258 9.98 9.87 -11.61
C ARG A 258 9.56 8.97 -10.47
N VAL A 259 10.52 8.21 -9.94
CA VAL A 259 10.34 7.30 -8.81
C VAL A 259 11.22 7.74 -7.65
N SER A 260 10.64 7.86 -6.47
CA SER A 260 11.36 7.93 -5.22
C SER A 260 11.15 6.63 -4.42
N ILE A 261 12.18 6.12 -3.81
CA ILE A 261 12.09 5.07 -2.80
C ILE A 261 12.13 5.78 -1.45
N ASP A 262 11.03 5.69 -0.72
CA ASP A 262 10.78 6.51 0.45
C ASP A 262 11.06 5.77 1.76
N HIS A 263 10.98 4.43 1.74
CA HIS A 263 11.40 3.55 2.85
C HIS A 263 11.80 2.18 2.34
N VAL A 264 12.72 1.53 3.06
CA VAL A 264 13.22 0.17 2.77
C VAL A 264 13.37 -0.58 4.08
N ALA A 265 12.76 -1.75 4.17
CA ALA A 265 13.05 -2.72 5.23
C ALA A 265 13.33 -4.09 4.62
N GLU A 266 14.19 -4.86 5.26
CA GLU A 266 14.60 -6.19 4.80
C GLU A 266 14.69 -7.14 5.99
N ILE A 267 14.06 -8.31 5.89
CA ILE A 267 14.14 -9.37 6.89
C ILE A 267 14.58 -10.70 6.26
N PRO A 268 15.22 -11.59 7.04
CA PRO A 268 15.48 -12.96 6.59
C PRO A 268 14.17 -13.71 6.30
N TYR A 269 14.19 -14.56 5.26
CA TYR A 269 13.18 -15.56 5.01
C TYR A 269 13.78 -16.97 5.18
N LEU A 270 13.53 -17.90 4.30
CA LEU A 270 14.11 -19.26 4.35
C LEU A 270 15.43 -19.34 3.57
N GLY A 271 16.46 -19.93 4.16
CA GLY A 271 17.78 -20.02 3.52
C GLY A 271 18.36 -18.63 3.24
N ASP A 272 18.78 -18.40 2.00
CA ASP A 272 19.36 -17.12 1.56
C ASP A 272 18.31 -16.10 1.11
N ALA A 273 17.02 -16.48 1.11
CA ALA A 273 15.96 -15.59 0.69
C ALA A 273 15.74 -14.47 1.69
N ARG A 274 15.35 -13.31 1.17
CA ARG A 274 14.99 -12.11 1.94
C ARG A 274 13.62 -11.61 1.52
N ASP A 275 12.84 -11.20 2.50
CA ASP A 275 11.65 -10.40 2.25
C ASP A 275 12.02 -8.93 2.40
N VAL A 276 11.67 -8.15 1.39
CA VAL A 276 11.96 -6.71 1.29
C VAL A 276 10.64 -5.96 1.16
N SER A 277 10.41 -4.96 2.00
CA SER A 277 9.37 -3.96 1.76
C SER A 277 9.99 -2.69 1.19
N LEU A 278 9.33 -2.14 0.19
CA LEU A 278 9.64 -0.83 -0.36
C LEU A 278 8.39 0.04 -0.32
N ARG A 279 8.44 1.17 0.40
CA ARG A 279 7.51 2.27 0.14
C ARG A 279 8.12 3.15 -0.94
N TRP A 280 7.33 3.46 -1.93
CA TRP A 280 7.75 4.26 -3.07
C TRP A 280 6.68 5.23 -3.50
N SER A 281 7.12 6.32 -4.09
CA SER A 281 6.25 7.26 -4.76
C SER A 281 6.62 7.41 -6.22
N VAL A 282 5.60 7.64 -7.04
CA VAL A 282 5.74 7.90 -8.48
C VAL A 282 5.00 9.18 -8.82
N THR A 283 5.60 10.01 -9.65
CA THR A 283 4.91 11.10 -10.33
C THR A 283 5.13 11.01 -11.84
N GLY A 284 4.14 11.45 -12.60
CA GLY A 284 4.18 11.46 -14.05
C GLY A 284 3.07 12.32 -14.61
N THR A 285 3.10 12.58 -15.92
CA THR A 285 2.07 13.33 -16.63
C THR A 285 1.17 12.38 -17.41
N HIS A 286 -0.15 12.47 -17.23
CA HIS A 286 -1.12 11.70 -18.00
C HIS A 286 -1.20 12.23 -19.44
N SER A 287 -0.36 11.69 -20.32
CA SER A 287 -0.13 12.16 -21.68
C SER A 287 -0.54 11.17 -22.78
N GLY A 288 -0.80 9.92 -22.42
CA GLY A 288 -1.24 8.86 -23.34
C GLY A 288 -2.61 8.30 -22.97
N SER A 289 -3.20 7.54 -23.87
CA SER A 289 -4.54 6.94 -23.64
C SER A 289 -4.49 5.78 -22.66
N GLY A 290 -3.68 4.78 -22.93
CA GLY A 290 -3.45 3.62 -22.05
C GLY A 290 -4.63 3.19 -21.19
N ARG A 291 -4.36 2.96 -19.93
CA ARG A 291 -5.33 2.48 -18.93
C ARG A 291 -6.39 3.51 -18.49
N TYR A 292 -6.09 4.81 -18.66
CA TYR A 292 -6.89 5.90 -18.05
C TYR A 292 -7.67 6.73 -19.08
N GLY A 293 -7.76 6.24 -20.33
CA GLY A 293 -8.49 6.90 -21.42
C GLY A 293 -7.77 8.13 -21.95
N PRO A 294 -8.47 9.04 -22.67
CA PRO A 294 -7.83 10.16 -23.37
C PRO A 294 -6.96 11.02 -22.45
N PRO A 295 -5.78 11.48 -22.93
CA PRO A 295 -4.85 12.25 -22.13
C PRO A 295 -5.45 13.54 -21.61
N THR A 296 -5.10 13.92 -20.39
CA THR A 296 -5.57 15.15 -19.72
C THR A 296 -4.48 16.18 -19.49
N GLY A 297 -3.22 15.79 -19.63
CA GLY A 297 -2.08 16.60 -19.23
C GLY A 297 -1.89 16.75 -17.73
N ALA A 298 -2.67 16.01 -16.93
CA ALA A 298 -2.56 16.06 -15.46
C ALA A 298 -1.24 15.49 -14.97
N ASP A 299 -0.61 16.22 -14.07
CA ASP A 299 0.49 15.69 -13.27
C ASP A 299 -0.10 14.85 -12.11
N VAL A 300 0.13 13.55 -12.12
CA VAL A 300 -0.39 12.62 -11.14
C VAL A 300 0.68 12.19 -10.12
N TYR A 301 0.21 11.73 -8.97
CA TYR A 301 1.01 11.16 -7.90
C TYR A 301 0.49 9.77 -7.56
N ILE A 302 1.39 8.85 -7.25
CA ILE A 302 1.09 7.50 -6.81
C ILE A 302 1.91 7.22 -5.56
N LEU A 303 1.25 6.79 -4.49
CA LEU A 303 1.86 6.18 -3.32
C LEU A 303 1.68 4.68 -3.44
N GLY A 304 2.77 3.93 -3.42
CA GLY A 304 2.74 2.48 -3.51
C GLY A 304 3.66 1.81 -2.50
N VAL A 305 3.31 0.58 -2.17
CA VAL A 305 4.14 -0.29 -1.33
C VAL A 305 4.27 -1.66 -1.99
N SER A 306 5.47 -2.20 -1.95
CA SER A 306 5.79 -3.53 -2.48
C SER A 306 6.37 -4.41 -1.39
N HIS A 307 5.86 -5.64 -1.27
CA HIS A 307 6.52 -6.75 -0.58
C HIS A 307 7.14 -7.66 -1.63
N LEU A 308 8.45 -7.79 -1.59
CA LEU A 308 9.22 -8.51 -2.60
C LEU A 308 10.04 -9.62 -1.92
N ARG A 309 9.86 -10.87 -2.33
CA ARG A 309 10.76 -11.95 -1.92
C ARG A 309 11.87 -12.11 -2.93
N VAL A 310 13.10 -11.90 -2.49
CA VAL A 310 14.29 -12.03 -3.30
C VAL A 310 15.01 -13.33 -2.95
N MET A 311 15.26 -14.15 -3.96
CA MET A 311 15.97 -15.43 -3.87
C MET A 311 17.03 -15.48 -4.96
N ASN A 312 18.26 -15.83 -4.60
CA ASN A 312 19.37 -15.91 -5.57
C ASN A 312 19.53 -14.61 -6.41
N GLY A 313 19.36 -13.43 -5.77
CA GLY A 313 19.50 -12.14 -6.43
C GLY A 313 18.39 -11.80 -7.43
N ARG A 314 17.25 -12.49 -7.38
CA ARG A 314 16.09 -12.25 -8.25
C ARG A 314 14.78 -12.22 -7.45
N VAL A 315 13.86 -11.37 -7.88
CA VAL A 315 12.53 -11.29 -7.29
C VAL A 315 11.72 -12.52 -7.68
N ARG A 316 11.28 -13.29 -6.68
CA ARG A 316 10.50 -14.52 -6.82
C ARG A 316 9.01 -14.32 -6.53
N GLU A 317 8.70 -13.43 -5.58
CA GLU A 317 7.34 -12.99 -5.26
C GLU A 317 7.29 -11.47 -5.24
N ASP A 318 6.19 -10.90 -5.71
CA ASP A 318 5.97 -9.47 -5.81
C ASP A 318 4.51 -9.14 -5.49
N VAL A 319 4.27 -8.56 -4.32
CA VAL A 319 2.97 -7.98 -3.99
C VAL A 319 3.14 -6.48 -3.99
N SER A 320 2.74 -5.83 -5.09
CA SER A 320 2.83 -4.37 -5.23
C SER A 320 1.43 -3.77 -5.27
N ILE A 321 1.14 -2.87 -4.33
CA ILE A 321 -0.18 -2.28 -4.15
C ILE A 321 -0.07 -0.76 -4.26
N TRP A 322 -1.04 -0.17 -4.95
CA TRP A 322 -1.39 1.25 -4.92
C TRP A 322 -2.89 1.40 -5.15
N ASP A 323 -3.44 2.53 -4.76
CA ASP A 323 -4.85 2.83 -4.99
C ASP A 323 -5.09 3.34 -6.43
N ASP A 324 -5.42 2.43 -7.35
CA ASP A 324 -5.71 2.78 -8.75
C ASP A 324 -7.02 3.60 -8.90
N ILE A 325 -7.95 3.50 -7.94
CA ILE A 325 -9.17 4.34 -7.93
C ILE A 325 -8.80 5.79 -7.64
N ALA A 326 -7.97 6.04 -6.64
CA ALA A 326 -7.50 7.38 -6.32
C ALA A 326 -6.63 7.98 -7.45
N LEU A 327 -5.86 7.15 -8.16
CA LEU A 327 -5.14 7.59 -9.36
C LEU A 327 -6.11 8.02 -10.48
N ARG A 328 -7.14 7.21 -10.77
CA ARG A 328 -8.21 7.57 -11.73
C ARG A 328 -8.93 8.84 -11.31
N ARG A 329 -9.20 9.01 -10.01
CA ARG A 329 -9.81 10.22 -9.46
C ARG A 329 -8.98 11.47 -9.73
N GLN A 330 -7.64 11.40 -9.65
CA GLN A 330 -6.76 12.50 -10.05
C GLN A 330 -6.92 12.84 -11.55
N VAL A 331 -6.96 11.83 -12.42
CA VAL A 331 -7.18 12.01 -13.86
C VAL A 331 -8.55 12.61 -14.16
N GLU A 332 -9.60 12.15 -13.49
CA GLU A 332 -10.97 12.67 -13.63
C GLU A 332 -11.10 14.11 -13.08
N THR A 333 -10.37 14.44 -12.00
CA THR A 333 -10.32 15.83 -11.49
C THR A 333 -9.83 16.81 -12.56
N ALA A 334 -8.88 16.40 -13.40
CA ALA A 334 -8.38 17.25 -14.51
C ALA A 334 -9.36 17.39 -15.69
N ARG A 335 -10.40 16.56 -15.77
CA ARG A 335 -11.46 16.63 -16.80
C ARG A 335 -12.61 17.53 -16.41
N LEU A 336 -12.73 17.90 -15.13
CA LEU A 336 -13.80 18.73 -14.56
C LEU A 336 -13.44 20.22 -14.54
#